data_b5d59e2926447892748ecd3fb37a732b
#
_entry.id   b5d59e2926447892748ecd3fb37a732b
#
_cell.length_a   1.000
_cell.length_b   1.000
_cell.length_c   1.000
_cell.angle_alpha   90.00
_cell.angle_beta   90.00
_cell.angle_gamma   90.00
#
_symmetry.space_group_name_H-M   'P 1'
#
loop_
_entity.id
_entity.type
_entity.pdbx_description
1 polymer ?
#
loop_
_entity_poly.entity_id
_entity_poly.type
_entity_poly.pdbx_seq_one_letter_code
_entity_poly.pdbx_strand_id
1 'polypeptide(L)'
;MNKTNKNISDIEETIIESDRLRITKMNQSMYYDVYRNSLDEDNRKFVPDEVFDSLEEAKDVVDAIIESYQNEDGPYVYAIIRKEDSANLGYVQLIKIADGWEIGYHIAKLFTKRGYATEAVKLFLEYLKNSSALDEIYGIALSNNKASRRVLDKCGFALIFEGEGIYQGKRRKIIKTIKSLK
;
A
#
# COMPACT_ATOMS: atom_id res chain seq x y z
N MET A 1 22.84 -32.29 -4.70
CA MET A 1 22.37 -31.20 -3.82
C MET A 1 22.54 -29.89 -4.55
N ASN A 2 21.52 -29.49 -5.31
CA ASN A 2 21.54 -28.18 -6.00
C ASN A 2 21.16 -27.10 -4.98
N LYS A 3 22.15 -26.32 -4.55
CA LYS A 3 21.89 -25.02 -3.92
C LYS A 3 21.46 -24.08 -5.03
N THR A 4 20.16 -23.84 -5.16
CA THR A 4 19.62 -22.71 -5.93
C THR A 4 20.18 -21.45 -5.32
N ASN A 5 21.09 -20.77 -6.04
CA ASN A 5 21.49 -19.41 -5.72
C ASN A 5 20.24 -18.54 -5.83
N LYS A 6 19.60 -18.22 -4.69
CA LYS A 6 18.61 -17.13 -4.65
C LYS A 6 19.35 -15.85 -4.97
N ASN A 7 18.93 -15.17 -6.04
CA ASN A 7 19.42 -13.83 -6.34
C ASN A 7 19.12 -12.92 -5.15
N ILE A 8 20.01 -11.96 -4.88
CA ILE A 8 19.83 -10.97 -3.79
C ILE A 8 18.50 -10.22 -3.94
N SER A 9 18.05 -10.00 -5.19
CA SER A 9 16.75 -9.38 -5.54
C SER A 9 15.51 -10.19 -5.11
N ASP A 10 15.66 -11.48 -4.79
CA ASP A 10 14.56 -12.38 -4.38
C ASP A 10 14.48 -12.55 -2.86
N ILE A 11 15.31 -11.85 -2.09
CA ILE A 11 15.30 -11.91 -0.64
C ILE A 11 14.14 -11.06 -0.11
N GLU A 12 13.22 -11.70 0.59
CA GLU A 12 12.13 -11.02 1.29
C GLU A 12 12.71 -10.20 2.46
N GLU A 13 12.63 -8.86 2.35
CA GLU A 13 13.05 -7.95 3.41
C GLU A 13 11.82 -7.47 4.18
N THR A 14 11.60 -8.08 5.34
CA THR A 14 10.52 -7.69 6.25
C THR A 14 10.92 -6.42 7.01
N ILE A 15 10.07 -5.38 6.93
CA ILE A 15 10.28 -4.12 7.63
C ILE A 15 9.57 -4.10 8.99
N ILE A 16 8.40 -4.75 9.11
CA ILE A 16 7.64 -4.90 10.36
C ILE A 16 6.67 -6.08 10.24
N GLU A 17 6.32 -6.70 11.36
CA GLU A 17 5.36 -7.79 11.39
C GLU A 17 4.43 -7.78 12.60
N SER A 18 3.27 -8.41 12.46
CA SER A 18 2.30 -8.73 13.53
C SER A 18 2.16 -10.25 13.66
N ASP A 19 1.18 -10.71 14.44
CA ASP A 19 0.87 -12.14 14.55
C ASP A 19 0.45 -12.75 13.21
N ARG A 20 -0.28 -12.00 12.36
CA ARG A 20 -0.87 -12.49 11.12
C ARG A 20 -0.18 -12.01 9.85
N LEU A 21 0.49 -10.86 9.89
CA LEU A 21 1.01 -10.17 8.71
C LEU A 21 2.51 -9.90 8.82
N ARG A 22 3.17 -9.89 7.67
CA ARG A 22 4.47 -9.24 7.45
C ARG A 22 4.29 -8.15 6.41
N ILE A 23 4.89 -6.98 6.64
CA ILE A 23 5.06 -5.95 5.62
C ILE A 23 6.50 -6.03 5.16
N THR A 24 6.69 -6.22 3.85
CA THR A 24 7.99 -6.48 3.25
C THR A 24 8.25 -5.54 2.08
N LYS A 25 9.51 -5.27 1.77
CA LYS A 25 9.83 -4.67 0.49
C LYS A 25 9.35 -5.56 -0.65
N MET A 26 8.93 -4.95 -1.75
CA MET A 26 8.66 -5.68 -3.00
C MET A 26 9.94 -6.31 -3.52
N ASN A 27 9.81 -7.50 -4.13
CA ASN A 27 10.88 -8.15 -4.86
C ASN A 27 10.34 -8.76 -6.17
N GLN A 28 11.23 -9.14 -7.06
CA GLN A 28 10.87 -9.61 -8.40
C GLN A 28 10.00 -10.88 -8.41
N SER A 29 10.03 -11.71 -7.36
CA SER A 29 9.17 -12.91 -7.29
C SER A 29 7.69 -12.59 -7.10
N MET A 30 7.34 -11.34 -6.75
CA MET A 30 5.97 -10.91 -6.42
C MET A 30 5.15 -10.40 -7.61
N TYR A 31 5.77 -10.19 -8.79
CA TYR A 31 5.09 -9.57 -9.94
C TYR A 31 3.82 -10.29 -10.36
N TYR A 32 3.78 -11.62 -10.27
CA TYR A 32 2.58 -12.40 -10.62
C TYR A 32 1.42 -12.12 -9.66
N ASP A 33 1.69 -12.06 -8.36
CA ASP A 33 0.67 -11.75 -7.36
C ASP A 33 0.21 -10.28 -7.48
N VAL A 34 1.12 -9.35 -7.77
CA VAL A 34 0.80 -7.95 -8.03
C VAL A 34 -0.12 -7.84 -9.24
N TYR A 35 0.20 -8.49 -10.36
CA TYR A 35 -0.65 -8.55 -11.53
C TYR A 35 -2.04 -9.09 -11.20
N ARG A 36 -2.10 -10.27 -10.61
CA ARG A 36 -3.37 -10.93 -10.27
C ARG A 36 -4.22 -10.07 -9.33
N ASN A 37 -3.61 -9.45 -8.33
CA ASN A 37 -4.32 -8.60 -7.37
C ASN A 37 -4.81 -7.30 -8.00
N SER A 38 -4.13 -6.77 -9.04
CA SER A 38 -4.53 -5.56 -9.75
C SER A 38 -5.83 -5.72 -10.55
N LEU A 39 -6.17 -6.94 -10.96
CA LEU A 39 -7.34 -7.23 -11.78
C LEU A 39 -8.67 -7.19 -11.02
N ASP A 40 -8.66 -6.94 -9.74
CA ASP A 40 -9.86 -6.85 -8.92
C ASP A 40 -10.80 -5.73 -9.41
N GLU A 41 -12.12 -5.99 -9.35
CA GLU A 41 -13.13 -4.97 -9.68
C GLU A 41 -13.03 -3.70 -8.84
N ASP A 42 -12.60 -3.84 -7.58
CA ASP A 42 -12.44 -2.69 -6.67
C ASP A 42 -11.27 -1.81 -7.12
N ASN A 43 -10.19 -2.37 -7.68
CA ASN A 43 -9.11 -1.61 -8.31
C ASN A 43 -9.62 -0.83 -9.52
N ARG A 44 -10.36 -1.47 -10.42
CA ARG A 44 -10.95 -0.80 -11.60
C ARG A 44 -11.83 0.39 -11.21
N LYS A 45 -12.48 0.32 -10.07
CA LYS A 45 -13.39 1.34 -9.57
C LYS A 45 -12.70 2.48 -8.82
N PHE A 46 -11.77 2.15 -7.94
CA PHE A 46 -11.20 3.11 -6.98
C PHE A 46 -9.79 3.56 -7.30
N VAL A 47 -9.01 2.70 -7.94
CA VAL A 47 -7.60 2.93 -8.32
C VAL A 47 -7.33 2.40 -9.73
N PRO A 48 -8.05 2.91 -10.76
CA PRO A 48 -7.96 2.38 -12.13
C PRO A 48 -6.54 2.46 -12.72
N ASP A 49 -5.73 3.40 -12.23
CA ASP A 49 -4.34 3.57 -12.67
C ASP A 49 -3.40 2.49 -12.09
N GLU A 50 -3.91 1.62 -11.22
CA GLU A 50 -3.20 0.48 -10.63
C GLU A 50 -3.69 -0.87 -11.17
N VAL A 51 -4.40 -0.88 -12.30
CA VAL A 51 -4.83 -2.09 -13.02
C VAL A 51 -3.92 -2.29 -14.21
N PHE A 52 -3.20 -3.40 -14.22
CA PHE A 52 -2.24 -3.71 -15.28
C PHE A 52 -2.89 -4.50 -16.40
N ASP A 53 -2.56 -4.14 -17.65
CA ASP A 53 -3.08 -4.81 -18.85
C ASP A 53 -2.35 -6.13 -19.15
N SER A 54 -1.14 -6.29 -18.63
CA SER A 54 -0.33 -7.48 -18.85
C SER A 54 0.58 -7.81 -17.65
N LEU A 55 1.07 -9.05 -17.64
CA LEU A 55 2.06 -9.50 -16.67
C LEU A 55 3.41 -8.76 -16.82
N GLU A 56 3.76 -8.37 -18.04
CA GLU A 56 4.98 -7.61 -18.33
C GLU A 56 4.92 -6.21 -17.72
N GLU A 57 3.77 -5.54 -17.87
CA GLU A 57 3.54 -4.24 -17.23
C GLU A 57 3.65 -4.32 -15.70
N ALA A 58 3.06 -5.35 -15.09
CA ALA A 58 3.19 -5.56 -13.65
C ALA A 58 4.64 -5.79 -13.22
N LYS A 59 5.43 -6.48 -14.04
CA LYS A 59 6.86 -6.69 -13.80
C LYS A 59 7.64 -5.37 -13.86
N ASP A 60 7.40 -4.56 -14.89
CA ASP A 60 8.05 -3.24 -15.04
C ASP A 60 7.71 -2.34 -13.83
N VAL A 61 6.46 -2.37 -13.36
CA VAL A 61 6.04 -1.62 -12.18
C VAL A 61 6.72 -2.14 -10.91
N VAL A 62 6.84 -3.45 -10.71
CA VAL A 62 7.57 -4.01 -9.56
C VAL A 62 9.04 -3.61 -9.60
N ASP A 63 9.69 -3.66 -10.75
CA ASP A 63 11.08 -3.24 -10.90
C ASP A 63 11.23 -1.73 -10.58
N ALA A 64 10.33 -0.88 -11.06
CA ALA A 64 10.31 0.55 -10.73
C ALA A 64 10.10 0.81 -9.22
N ILE A 65 9.24 0.02 -8.56
CA ILE A 65 9.05 0.09 -7.10
C ILE A 65 10.35 -0.29 -6.37
N ILE A 66 11.04 -1.34 -6.81
CA ILE A 66 12.32 -1.76 -6.20
C ILE A 66 13.36 -0.64 -6.34
N GLU A 67 13.45 0.00 -7.49
CA GLU A 67 14.35 1.13 -7.72
C GLU A 67 13.98 2.35 -6.85
N SER A 68 12.68 2.59 -6.63
CA SER A 68 12.19 3.75 -5.87
C SER A 68 12.62 3.75 -4.40
N TYR A 69 12.98 2.60 -3.81
CA TYR A 69 13.51 2.55 -2.44
C TYR A 69 14.84 3.29 -2.25
N GLN A 70 15.53 3.63 -3.34
CA GLN A 70 16.76 4.43 -3.31
C GLN A 70 16.47 5.95 -3.44
N ASN A 71 15.23 6.34 -3.73
CA ASN A 71 14.83 7.72 -3.94
C ASN A 71 14.31 8.34 -2.64
N GLU A 72 14.63 9.61 -2.38
CA GLU A 72 14.15 10.33 -1.18
C GLU A 72 12.64 10.66 -1.24
N ASP A 73 12.07 10.72 -2.45
CA ASP A 73 10.68 11.13 -2.70
C ASP A 73 9.73 9.94 -2.95
N GLY A 74 10.22 8.70 -2.88
CA GLY A 74 9.42 7.50 -3.13
C GLY A 74 8.94 7.37 -4.59
N PRO A 75 7.77 6.77 -4.85
CA PRO A 75 6.86 6.17 -3.85
C PRO A 75 7.46 4.93 -3.16
N TYR A 76 7.13 4.71 -1.90
CA TYR A 76 7.55 3.53 -1.17
C TYR A 76 6.37 2.56 -1.05
N VAL A 77 6.38 1.48 -1.79
CA VAL A 77 5.30 0.48 -1.85
C VAL A 77 5.78 -0.84 -1.25
N TYR A 78 5.08 -1.32 -0.24
CA TYR A 78 5.43 -2.53 0.50
C TYR A 78 4.34 -3.59 0.36
N ALA A 79 4.73 -4.83 0.14
CA ALA A 79 3.80 -5.95 0.09
C ALA A 79 3.26 -6.30 1.49
N ILE A 80 1.99 -6.67 1.54
CA ILE A 80 1.33 -7.21 2.73
C ILE A 80 1.25 -8.73 2.56
N ILE A 81 2.04 -9.45 3.33
CA ILE A 81 2.14 -10.91 3.24
C ILE A 81 1.45 -11.53 4.46
N ARG A 82 0.56 -12.50 4.23
CA ARG A 82 -0.05 -13.29 5.30
C ARG A 82 0.92 -14.37 5.78
N LYS A 83 1.15 -14.45 7.10
CA LYS A 83 2.13 -15.38 7.68
C LYS A 83 1.73 -16.85 7.57
N GLU A 84 0.43 -17.13 7.59
CA GLU A 84 -0.12 -18.49 7.58
C GLU A 84 0.29 -19.31 6.33
N ASP A 85 0.28 -18.68 5.16
CA ASP A 85 0.49 -19.35 3.87
C ASP A 85 1.37 -18.58 2.90
N SER A 86 1.96 -17.48 3.35
CA SER A 86 2.78 -16.55 2.56
C SER A 86 2.04 -15.93 1.37
N ALA A 87 0.71 -15.85 1.43
CA ALA A 87 -0.08 -15.19 0.39
C ALA A 87 0.16 -13.69 0.39
N ASN A 88 0.40 -13.10 -0.80
CA ASN A 88 0.42 -11.67 -1.01
C ASN A 88 -1.03 -11.16 -1.03
N LEU A 89 -1.39 -10.38 -0.01
CA LEU A 89 -2.73 -9.84 0.18
C LEU A 89 -2.98 -8.52 -0.55
N GLY A 90 -1.92 -7.82 -0.94
CA GLY A 90 -1.95 -6.49 -1.50
C GLY A 90 -0.75 -5.67 -1.04
N TYR A 91 -0.94 -4.37 -0.85
CA TYR A 91 0.15 -3.45 -0.50
C TYR A 91 -0.28 -2.37 0.49
N VAL A 92 0.70 -1.76 1.13
CA VAL A 92 0.64 -0.45 1.79
C VAL A 92 1.73 0.43 1.20
N GLN A 93 1.46 1.73 1.05
CA GLN A 93 2.40 2.64 0.40
C GLN A 93 2.47 4.00 1.07
N LEU A 94 3.58 4.68 0.87
CA LEU A 94 3.83 6.07 1.24
C LEU A 94 4.13 6.87 -0.01
N ILE A 95 3.31 7.86 -0.31
CA ILE A 95 3.39 8.69 -1.51
C ILE A 95 3.62 10.13 -1.11
N LYS A 96 4.58 10.79 -1.73
CA LYS A 96 4.80 12.22 -1.54
C LYS A 96 3.71 13.02 -2.24
N ILE A 97 3.11 13.94 -1.51
CA ILE A 97 2.10 14.89 -2.00
C ILE A 97 2.57 16.32 -1.70
N ALA A 98 1.89 17.33 -2.26
CA ALA A 98 2.30 18.72 -2.08
C ALA A 98 2.38 19.15 -0.60
N ASP A 99 1.48 18.63 0.24
CA ASP A 99 1.38 19.00 1.66
C ASP A 99 2.14 18.04 2.60
N GLY A 100 2.87 17.05 2.07
CA GLY A 100 3.60 16.08 2.88
C GLY A 100 3.54 14.65 2.33
N TRP A 101 3.12 13.69 3.14
CA TRP A 101 3.07 12.29 2.76
C TRP A 101 1.67 11.70 2.95
N GLU A 102 1.24 10.90 1.99
CA GLU A 102 -0.03 10.19 2.00
C GLU A 102 0.19 8.69 2.18
N ILE A 103 -0.61 8.06 3.03
CA ILE A 103 -0.70 6.61 3.09
C ILE A 103 -1.74 6.09 2.10
N GLY A 104 -1.33 5.19 1.22
CA GLY A 104 -2.21 4.38 0.39
C GLY A 104 -2.19 2.92 0.82
N TYR A 105 -3.23 2.18 0.50
CA TYR A 105 -3.31 0.73 0.76
C TYR A 105 -4.37 0.06 -0.09
N HIS A 106 -4.12 -1.19 -0.41
CA HIS A 106 -5.06 -2.07 -1.06
C HIS A 106 -4.97 -3.48 -0.49
N ILE A 107 -6.12 -4.14 -0.35
CA ILE A 107 -6.24 -5.58 -0.05
C ILE A 107 -7.06 -6.22 -1.16
N ALA A 108 -6.50 -7.23 -1.82
CA ALA A 108 -7.18 -7.98 -2.87
C ALA A 108 -8.53 -8.53 -2.38
N LYS A 109 -9.55 -8.46 -3.22
CA LYS A 109 -10.96 -8.73 -2.88
C LYS A 109 -11.16 -10.05 -2.16
N LEU A 110 -10.41 -11.09 -2.54
CA LEU A 110 -10.43 -12.41 -1.92
C LEU A 110 -10.12 -12.38 -0.42
N PHE A 111 -9.36 -11.38 0.03
CA PHE A 111 -8.88 -11.26 1.41
C PHE A 111 -9.58 -10.14 2.21
N THR A 112 -10.52 -9.40 1.58
CA THR A 112 -11.25 -8.33 2.25
C THR A 112 -12.17 -8.83 3.38
N LYS A 113 -12.69 -7.89 4.19
CA LYS A 113 -13.62 -8.16 5.32
C LYS A 113 -13.04 -9.03 6.46
N ARG A 114 -11.73 -9.25 6.51
CA ARG A 114 -11.02 -10.02 7.54
C ARG A 114 -10.17 -9.14 8.46
N GLY A 115 -10.26 -7.82 8.30
CA GLY A 115 -9.53 -6.84 9.11
C GLY A 115 -8.10 -6.55 8.66
N TYR A 116 -7.60 -7.21 7.63
CA TYR A 116 -6.21 -7.08 7.18
C TYR A 116 -5.81 -5.67 6.79
N ALA A 117 -6.68 -4.90 6.11
CA ALA A 117 -6.37 -3.50 5.77
C ALA A 117 -6.11 -2.65 7.01
N THR A 118 -6.97 -2.76 8.03
CA THR A 118 -6.80 -2.00 9.29
C THR A 118 -5.54 -2.42 10.03
N GLU A 119 -5.25 -3.72 10.07
CA GLU A 119 -4.05 -4.25 10.72
C GLU A 119 -2.79 -3.80 10.00
N ALA A 120 -2.74 -3.93 8.68
CA ALA A 120 -1.59 -3.49 7.87
C ALA A 120 -1.32 -2.00 7.99
N VAL A 121 -2.37 -1.16 7.94
CA VAL A 121 -2.23 0.29 8.11
C VAL A 121 -1.70 0.64 9.51
N LYS A 122 -2.23 0.02 10.58
CA LYS A 122 -1.74 0.25 11.94
C LYS A 122 -0.27 -0.15 12.09
N LEU A 123 0.07 -1.32 11.56
CA LEU A 123 1.42 -1.85 11.59
C LEU A 123 2.40 -0.93 10.84
N PHE A 124 2.00 -0.44 9.66
CA PHE A 124 2.81 0.47 8.88
C PHE A 124 2.98 1.85 9.55
N LEU A 125 1.91 2.36 10.19
CA LEU A 125 2.02 3.59 10.99
C LEU A 125 2.99 3.44 12.16
N GLU A 126 3.04 2.28 12.80
CA GLU A 126 4.01 1.97 13.85
C GLU A 126 5.44 1.95 13.28
N TYR A 127 5.65 1.33 12.13
CA TYR A 127 6.93 1.38 11.43
C TYR A 127 7.35 2.82 11.14
N LEU A 128 6.48 3.63 10.55
CA LEU A 128 6.78 5.03 10.22
C LEU A 128 7.11 5.86 11.47
N LYS A 129 6.37 5.68 12.55
CA LYS A 129 6.64 6.36 13.83
C LYS A 129 8.04 6.06 14.36
N ASN A 130 8.54 4.84 14.19
CA ASN A 130 9.81 4.40 14.73
C ASN A 130 11.00 4.61 13.78
N SER A 131 10.76 4.70 12.48
CA SER A 131 11.83 4.69 11.45
C SER A 131 11.92 5.96 10.62
N SER A 132 10.97 6.89 10.75
CA SER A 132 10.95 8.13 9.98
C SER A 132 10.89 9.36 10.86
N ALA A 133 11.23 10.52 10.29
CA ALA A 133 11.10 11.83 10.94
C ALA A 133 9.73 12.50 10.65
N LEU A 134 8.73 11.73 10.21
CA LEU A 134 7.43 12.26 9.89
C LEU A 134 6.63 12.57 11.16
N ASP A 135 6.14 13.80 11.25
CA ASP A 135 5.29 14.24 12.35
C ASP A 135 3.82 13.86 12.14
N GLU A 136 3.41 13.84 10.87
CA GLU A 136 2.04 13.57 10.46
C GLU A 136 1.97 12.90 9.10
N ILE A 137 0.84 12.27 8.83
CA ILE A 137 0.56 11.59 7.56
C ILE A 137 -0.89 11.81 7.15
N TYR A 138 -1.12 11.96 5.85
CA TYR A 138 -2.44 12.14 5.26
C TYR A 138 -3.00 10.81 4.76
N GLY A 139 -4.33 10.70 4.75
CA GLY A 139 -5.06 9.66 4.07
C GLY A 139 -6.14 10.29 3.20
N ILE A 140 -6.15 10.00 1.91
CA ILE A 140 -7.10 10.54 0.95
C ILE A 140 -7.92 9.37 0.37
N ALA A 141 -9.22 9.56 0.24
CA ALA A 141 -10.08 8.56 -0.37
C ALA A 141 -11.25 9.22 -1.11
N LEU A 142 -11.83 8.52 -2.08
CA LEU A 142 -13.10 8.95 -2.65
C LEU A 142 -14.18 8.96 -1.57
N SER A 143 -15.03 9.97 -1.53
CA SER A 143 -16.07 10.13 -0.51
C SER A 143 -17.04 8.93 -0.45
N ASN A 144 -17.25 8.25 -1.57
CA ASN A 144 -18.09 7.06 -1.66
C ASN A 144 -17.37 5.75 -1.32
N ASN A 145 -16.04 5.77 -1.11
CA ASN A 145 -15.28 4.59 -0.69
C ASN A 145 -15.43 4.35 0.82
N LYS A 146 -16.58 3.78 1.21
CA LYS A 146 -16.91 3.50 2.61
C LYS A 146 -15.92 2.55 3.28
N ALA A 147 -15.29 1.65 2.52
CA ALA A 147 -14.31 0.71 3.05
C ALA A 147 -13.05 1.43 3.51
N SER A 148 -12.49 2.29 2.65
CA SER A 148 -11.30 3.09 2.96
C SER A 148 -11.58 4.05 4.12
N ARG A 149 -12.73 4.76 4.13
CA ARG A 149 -13.12 5.63 5.24
C ARG A 149 -13.10 4.89 6.59
N ARG A 150 -13.68 3.69 6.66
CA ARG A 150 -13.70 2.87 7.89
C ARG A 150 -12.30 2.45 8.36
N VAL A 151 -11.38 2.18 7.42
CA VAL A 151 -9.99 1.84 7.78
C VAL A 151 -9.31 3.06 8.37
N LEU A 152 -9.41 4.22 7.73
CA LEU A 152 -8.84 5.48 8.23
C LEU A 152 -9.37 5.84 9.62
N ASP A 153 -10.70 5.77 9.82
CA ASP A 153 -11.33 6.01 11.13
C ASP A 153 -10.78 5.07 12.21
N LYS A 154 -10.71 3.74 11.91
CA LYS A 154 -10.19 2.74 12.86
C LYS A 154 -8.69 2.89 13.16
N CYS A 155 -7.96 3.54 12.28
CA CYS A 155 -6.53 3.87 12.45
C CYS A 155 -6.32 5.23 13.11
N GLY A 156 -7.41 5.94 13.47
CA GLY A 156 -7.35 7.20 14.23
C GLY A 156 -6.97 8.42 13.37
N PHE A 157 -7.32 8.39 12.08
CA PHE A 157 -7.22 9.57 11.22
C PHE A 157 -8.39 10.51 11.49
N ALA A 158 -8.10 11.80 11.64
CA ALA A 158 -9.09 12.85 11.78
C ALA A 158 -9.48 13.44 10.41
N LEU A 159 -10.77 13.59 10.14
CA LEU A 159 -11.25 14.24 8.92
C LEU A 159 -10.92 15.72 8.95
N ILE A 160 -10.26 16.24 7.91
CA ILE A 160 -9.91 17.67 7.77
C ILE A 160 -10.57 18.32 6.56
N PHE A 161 -11.03 17.53 5.58
CA PHE A 161 -11.72 18.03 4.41
C PHE A 161 -12.64 16.98 3.80
N GLU A 162 -13.82 17.39 3.35
CA GLU A 162 -14.70 16.60 2.49
C GLU A 162 -15.31 17.51 1.43
N GLY A 163 -15.09 17.20 0.14
CA GLY A 163 -15.52 18.05 -0.95
C GLY A 163 -14.93 17.65 -2.29
N GLU A 164 -15.00 18.55 -3.26
CA GLU A 164 -14.35 18.35 -4.56
C GLU A 164 -12.86 18.65 -4.47
N GLY A 165 -12.04 17.73 -4.94
CA GLY A 165 -10.59 17.84 -5.01
C GLY A 165 -10.02 17.10 -6.20
N ILE A 166 -8.70 17.21 -6.41
CA ILE A 166 -8.00 16.43 -7.41
C ILE A 166 -7.59 15.11 -6.75
N TYR A 167 -7.95 14.00 -7.38
CA TYR A 167 -7.57 12.67 -6.97
C TYR A 167 -7.20 11.85 -8.22
N GLN A 168 -5.99 11.34 -8.27
CA GLN A 168 -5.45 10.64 -9.45
C GLN A 168 -5.65 11.48 -10.73
N GLY A 169 -5.23 12.75 -10.72
CA GLY A 169 -5.30 13.67 -11.86
C GLY A 169 -6.70 14.12 -12.29
N LYS A 170 -7.77 13.69 -11.61
CA LYS A 170 -9.16 14.00 -11.95
C LYS A 170 -9.88 14.70 -10.81
N ARG A 171 -10.81 15.62 -11.15
CA ARG A 171 -11.69 16.23 -10.15
C ARG A 171 -12.73 15.23 -9.67
N ARG A 172 -12.76 14.96 -8.36
CA ARG A 172 -13.62 13.97 -7.71
C ARG A 172 -14.05 14.45 -6.32
N LYS A 173 -15.14 13.90 -5.80
CA LYS A 173 -15.51 14.07 -4.38
C LYS A 173 -14.62 13.18 -3.52
N ILE A 174 -13.84 13.83 -2.66
CA ILE A 174 -12.86 13.17 -1.79
C ILE A 174 -13.09 13.52 -0.32
N ILE A 175 -12.52 12.69 0.53
CA ILE A 175 -12.16 13.06 1.90
C ILE A 175 -10.65 13.20 2.00
N LYS A 176 -10.18 14.14 2.79
CA LYS A 176 -8.78 14.21 3.25
C LYS A 176 -8.76 14.10 4.77
N THR A 177 -7.94 13.24 5.26
CA THR A 177 -7.77 12.97 6.69
C THR A 177 -6.31 13.12 7.08
N ILE A 178 -6.05 13.34 8.37
CA ILE A 178 -4.69 13.49 8.91
C ILE A 178 -4.53 12.66 10.18
N LYS A 179 -3.32 12.16 10.40
CA LYS A 179 -2.93 11.50 11.63
C LYS A 179 -1.56 11.96 12.10
N SER A 180 -1.44 12.35 13.39
CA SER A 180 -0.15 12.56 14.04
C SER A 180 0.55 11.22 14.27
N LEU A 181 1.88 11.21 14.05
CA LEU A 181 2.78 10.09 14.33
C LEU A 181 3.60 10.31 15.61
N LYS A 182 3.45 11.48 16.24
CA LYS A 182 4.07 11.80 17.55
C LYS A 182 3.34 11.14 18.69
#